data_9d7375c8bf22d3d179e7790bd794091f
#
_entry.id   9d7375c8bf22d3d179e7790bd794091f
#
_cell.length_a   1.000
_cell.length_b   1.000
_cell.length_c   1.000
_cell.angle_alpha   90.00
_cell.angle_beta   90.00
_cell.angle_gamma   90.00
#
_symmetry.space_group_name_H-M   'P 1'
#
loop_
_entity.id
_entity.type
_entity.pdbx_description
1 polymer ?
#
loop_
_entity_poly.entity_id
_entity_poly.type
_entity_poly.pdbx_seq_one_letter_code
_entity_poly.pdbx_strand_id
1 'polypeptide(L)'
;MSVAPPPANDSDWAWYGRTPYGDRHSPLKQIDTGNVSRLTVAWRFHTGEAAPQFKTSAPTALEVTPLVFRGTMYLSTPLGRVFALDPATGVERWHFDPRVSRSTEFGDFANRGVALWLDSAAAPGIACALRVFVATIDTRLISLDATTGTPCAGFGERGVVQLRDGLRNPPANASEYEETSPPTVVSGVVVVGSAVADNNRINAASGEVRGFDARTGALRWTWDPVPQDSTEPASRTWIGPNAHRTGAAN
;
A
#
# COMPACT_ATOMS: atom_id res chain seq x y z
N MET A 1 -20.75 4.78 -9.27
CA MET A 1 -19.53 4.02 -8.91
C MET A 1 -18.40 5.03 -8.75
N SER A 2 -17.91 5.27 -7.53
CA SER A 2 -16.77 6.17 -7.31
C SER A 2 -15.50 5.41 -7.63
N VAL A 3 -15.00 5.56 -8.83
CA VAL A 3 -13.64 5.16 -9.19
C VAL A 3 -12.68 6.07 -8.39
N ALA A 4 -11.45 5.63 -8.09
CA ALA A 4 -10.41 6.50 -7.55
C ALA A 4 -10.37 7.85 -8.29
N PRO A 5 -9.96 8.96 -7.65
CA PRO A 5 -10.08 10.28 -8.26
C PRO A 5 -9.43 10.28 -9.64
N PRO A 6 -10.11 10.78 -10.70
CA PRO A 6 -9.44 10.99 -11.97
C PRO A 6 -8.26 11.96 -11.73
N PRO A 7 -7.16 11.85 -12.48
CA PRO A 7 -6.08 12.82 -12.39
C PRO A 7 -6.68 14.22 -12.53
N ALA A 8 -6.39 15.08 -11.55
CA ALA A 8 -6.96 16.43 -11.52
C ALA A 8 -6.36 17.32 -12.64
N ASN A 9 -5.18 16.96 -13.15
CA ASN A 9 -4.49 17.62 -14.26
C ASN A 9 -3.47 16.67 -14.89
N ASP A 10 -2.85 17.08 -15.98
CA ASP A 10 -1.87 16.28 -16.73
C ASP A 10 -0.60 15.95 -15.94
N SER A 11 -0.28 16.73 -14.90
CA SER A 11 0.88 16.50 -14.04
C SER A 11 0.62 15.51 -12.90
N ASP A 12 -0.64 15.10 -12.69
CA ASP A 12 -0.97 14.14 -11.65
C ASP A 12 -0.58 12.71 -12.05
N TRP A 13 -0.09 11.97 -11.07
CA TRP A 13 0.23 10.55 -11.12
C TRP A 13 -0.39 9.86 -9.91
N ALA A 14 -1.72 9.75 -9.91
CA ALA A 14 -2.51 9.36 -8.73
C ALA A 14 -2.61 7.85 -8.49
N TRP A 15 -2.11 7.03 -9.41
CA TRP A 15 -2.06 5.56 -9.31
C TRP A 15 -0.66 5.06 -9.63
N TYR A 16 -0.33 3.85 -9.23
CA TYR A 16 0.93 3.18 -9.54
C TYR A 16 1.30 3.28 -11.03
N GLY A 17 0.35 3.03 -11.92
CA GLY A 17 0.52 3.15 -13.37
C GLY A 17 0.01 4.46 -13.97
N ARG A 18 -0.09 5.55 -13.23
CA ARG A 18 -0.65 6.85 -13.56
C ARG A 18 -2.18 6.85 -13.64
N THR A 19 -2.77 5.91 -14.33
CA THR A 19 -4.22 5.73 -14.47
C THR A 19 -4.65 4.37 -13.92
N PRO A 20 -5.95 4.14 -13.69
CA PRO A 20 -6.47 2.83 -13.28
C PRO A 20 -6.15 1.71 -14.27
N TYR A 21 -5.86 2.04 -15.52
CA TYR A 21 -5.52 1.08 -16.57
C TYR A 21 -4.03 0.73 -16.60
N GLY A 22 -3.19 1.43 -15.85
CA GLY A 22 -1.76 1.14 -15.78
C GLY A 22 -0.96 1.46 -17.05
N ASP A 23 -1.39 2.46 -17.82
CA ASP A 23 -0.79 2.84 -19.11
C ASP A 23 0.61 3.47 -18.99
N ARG A 24 1.00 3.91 -17.78
CA ARG A 24 2.35 4.43 -17.44
C ARG A 24 2.87 5.50 -18.41
N HIS A 25 1.96 6.24 -19.01
CA HIS A 25 2.27 7.29 -19.97
C HIS A 25 1.89 8.66 -19.42
N SER A 26 2.83 9.61 -19.46
CA SER A 26 2.57 11.02 -19.15
C SER A 26 2.21 11.79 -20.43
N PRO A 27 1.13 12.59 -20.43
CA PRO A 27 0.82 13.47 -21.58
C PRO A 27 1.72 14.72 -21.64
N LEU A 28 2.56 14.94 -20.61
CA LEU A 28 3.49 16.06 -20.57
C LEU A 28 4.52 15.95 -21.70
N LYS A 29 4.83 17.08 -22.33
CA LYS A 29 5.71 17.16 -23.51
C LYS A 29 6.96 18.04 -23.30
N GLN A 30 7.22 18.45 -22.06
CA GLN A 30 8.37 19.31 -21.75
C GLN A 30 9.71 18.59 -21.88
N ILE A 31 9.70 17.24 -21.76
CA ILE A 31 10.89 16.41 -21.93
C ILE A 31 10.71 15.62 -23.23
N ASP A 32 11.68 15.72 -24.14
CA ASP A 32 11.71 15.07 -25.42
C ASP A 32 13.13 14.59 -25.78
N THR A 33 13.29 13.98 -26.96
CA THR A 33 14.58 13.47 -27.42
C THR A 33 15.62 14.57 -27.64
N GLY A 34 15.21 15.83 -27.83
CA GLY A 34 16.10 16.98 -28.03
C GLY A 34 16.63 17.57 -26.71
N ASN A 35 16.02 17.26 -25.58
CA ASN A 35 16.40 17.88 -24.32
C ASN A 35 16.67 16.89 -23.15
N VAL A 36 16.30 15.63 -23.28
CA VAL A 36 16.45 14.62 -22.20
C VAL A 36 17.91 14.48 -21.73
N SER A 37 18.88 14.63 -22.60
CA SER A 37 20.31 14.56 -22.25
C SER A 37 20.80 15.74 -21.39
N ARG A 38 20.02 16.81 -21.27
CA ARG A 38 20.33 18.01 -20.49
C ARG A 38 19.68 18.00 -19.10
N LEU A 39 18.94 16.94 -18.76
CA LEU A 39 18.32 16.85 -17.45
C LEU A 39 19.39 16.82 -16.35
N THR A 40 19.13 17.59 -15.31
CA THR A 40 19.93 17.63 -14.08
C THR A 40 19.07 17.34 -12.89
N VAL A 41 19.69 16.89 -11.78
CA VAL A 41 18.98 16.67 -10.51
C VAL A 41 18.47 18.01 -9.98
N ALA A 42 17.15 18.17 -9.90
CA ALA A 42 16.54 19.38 -9.34
C ALA A 42 16.65 19.42 -7.81
N TRP A 43 16.40 18.29 -7.15
CA TRP A 43 16.50 18.16 -5.70
C TRP A 43 16.74 16.70 -5.30
N ARG A 44 17.13 16.48 -4.04
CA ARG A 44 17.23 15.17 -3.39
C ARG A 44 16.50 15.23 -2.05
N PHE A 45 15.77 14.18 -1.74
CA PHE A 45 15.14 13.99 -0.43
C PHE A 45 15.75 12.78 0.27
N HIS A 46 16.12 12.95 1.55
CA HIS A 46 16.67 11.90 2.38
C HIS A 46 15.67 11.53 3.46
N THR A 47 15.15 10.31 3.43
CA THR A 47 14.19 9.80 4.45
C THR A 47 14.81 9.70 5.84
N GLY A 48 16.14 9.71 5.94
CA GLY A 48 16.88 9.54 7.18
C GLY A 48 17.05 8.08 7.62
N GLU A 49 16.45 7.13 6.94
CA GLU A 49 16.47 5.71 7.35
C GLU A 49 17.83 5.00 7.18
N ALA A 50 18.78 5.63 6.52
CA ALA A 50 20.18 5.17 6.51
C ALA A 50 20.92 5.44 7.83
N ALA A 51 20.35 6.24 8.74
CA ALA A 51 20.98 6.58 10.01
C ALA A 51 20.93 5.39 11.00
N PRO A 52 21.95 5.24 11.89
CA PRO A 52 22.09 4.08 12.78
C PRO A 52 20.86 3.75 13.63
N GLN A 53 20.08 4.77 14.03
CA GLN A 53 18.87 4.57 14.80
C GLN A 53 17.76 3.86 14.03
N PHE A 54 17.86 3.73 12.70
CA PHE A 54 16.93 3.00 11.85
C PHE A 54 17.44 1.64 11.39
N LYS A 55 18.54 1.15 11.99
CA LYS A 55 19.04 -0.19 11.68
C LYS A 55 17.97 -1.24 11.99
N THR A 56 17.74 -2.12 11.03
CA THR A 56 16.77 -3.22 11.07
C THR A 56 17.47 -4.58 11.23
N SER A 57 16.69 -5.62 11.57
CA SER A 57 17.17 -7.00 11.68
C SER A 57 17.63 -7.59 10.33
N ALA A 58 17.05 -7.12 9.22
CA ALA A 58 17.40 -7.49 7.86
C ALA A 58 17.63 -6.24 6.98
N PRO A 59 18.25 -6.36 5.80
CA PRO A 59 18.40 -5.25 4.86
C PRO A 59 17.06 -4.63 4.47
N THR A 60 17.07 -3.32 4.19
CA THR A 60 15.90 -2.58 3.70
C THR A 60 16.04 -2.28 2.21
N ALA A 61 14.93 -2.30 1.47
CA ALA A 61 14.88 -1.92 0.07
C ALA A 61 13.87 -0.77 -0.17
N LEU A 62 14.32 0.34 -0.75
CA LEU A 62 13.45 1.44 -1.15
C LEU A 62 12.93 1.18 -2.58
N GLU A 63 11.75 0.58 -2.67
CA GLU A 63 11.15 0.15 -3.95
C GLU A 63 9.89 0.96 -4.32
N VAL A 64 9.71 2.09 -3.66
CA VAL A 64 8.49 2.89 -3.77
C VAL A 64 8.29 3.48 -5.17
N THR A 65 7.04 3.46 -5.64
CA THR A 65 6.58 4.33 -6.71
C THR A 65 5.84 5.51 -6.09
N PRO A 66 6.39 6.73 -6.14
CA PRO A 66 5.73 7.92 -5.61
C PRO A 66 4.44 8.23 -6.38
N LEU A 67 3.41 8.70 -5.67
CA LEU A 67 2.20 9.24 -6.27
C LEU A 67 2.21 10.75 -6.22
N VAL A 68 1.70 11.41 -7.25
CA VAL A 68 1.54 12.86 -7.29
C VAL A 68 0.08 13.18 -7.54
N PHE A 69 -0.52 13.96 -6.63
CA PHE A 69 -1.90 14.37 -6.76
C PHE A 69 -2.11 15.77 -6.20
N ARG A 70 -2.72 16.64 -7.01
CA ARG A 70 -3.01 18.05 -6.64
C ARG A 70 -1.80 18.77 -6.06
N GLY A 71 -0.64 18.61 -6.71
CA GLY A 71 0.61 19.29 -6.34
C GLY A 71 1.24 18.79 -5.04
N THR A 72 0.91 17.60 -4.58
CA THR A 72 1.58 16.92 -3.47
C THR A 72 2.08 15.55 -3.92
N MET A 73 3.34 15.25 -3.62
CA MET A 73 3.94 13.94 -3.84
C MET A 73 3.85 13.12 -2.55
N TYR A 74 3.39 11.88 -2.65
CA TYR A 74 3.29 10.95 -1.54
C TYR A 74 4.18 9.74 -1.81
N LEU A 75 4.95 9.34 -0.83
CA LEU A 75 5.78 8.14 -0.90
C LEU A 75 5.86 7.45 0.46
N SER A 76 6.11 6.15 0.44
CA SER A 76 6.38 5.36 1.63
C SER A 76 7.85 4.94 1.67
N THR A 77 8.28 4.41 2.81
CA THR A 77 9.62 3.88 3.02
C THR A 77 9.57 2.41 3.44
N PRO A 78 10.68 1.67 3.45
CA PRO A 78 10.74 0.28 3.92
C PRO A 78 10.13 0.07 5.31
N LEU A 79 10.23 1.06 6.19
CA LEU A 79 9.63 1.03 7.53
C LEU A 79 8.16 1.50 7.56
N GLY A 80 7.54 1.63 6.40
CA GLY A 80 6.14 2.09 6.28
C GLY A 80 5.91 3.55 6.66
N ARG A 81 6.98 4.35 6.84
CA ARG A 81 6.83 5.80 7.04
C ARG A 81 6.30 6.41 5.76
N VAL A 82 5.41 7.36 5.89
CA VAL A 82 4.81 8.08 4.75
C VAL A 82 5.25 9.53 4.77
N PHE A 83 5.68 10.03 3.63
CA PHE A 83 6.06 11.43 3.44
C PHE A 83 5.17 12.08 2.40
N ALA A 84 4.80 13.32 2.65
CA ALA A 84 4.21 14.22 1.67
C ALA A 84 5.19 15.35 1.38
N LEU A 85 5.53 15.50 0.11
CA LEU A 85 6.51 16.46 -0.36
C LEU A 85 5.89 17.44 -1.37
N ASP A 86 6.49 18.58 -1.49
CA ASP A 86 6.31 19.44 -2.66
C ASP A 86 7.07 18.83 -3.85
N PRO A 87 6.41 18.44 -4.95
CA PRO A 87 7.07 17.74 -6.05
C PRO A 87 8.06 18.62 -6.83
N ALA A 88 7.93 19.94 -6.78
CA ALA A 88 8.82 20.85 -7.49
C ALA A 88 10.12 21.11 -6.74
N THR A 89 10.07 21.11 -5.40
CA THR A 89 11.20 21.51 -4.54
C THR A 89 11.75 20.40 -3.66
N GLY A 90 11.01 19.29 -3.48
CA GLY A 90 11.35 18.22 -2.54
C GLY A 90 11.16 18.61 -1.07
N VAL A 91 10.59 19.77 -0.78
CA VAL A 91 10.36 20.21 0.60
C VAL A 91 9.27 19.36 1.24
N GLU A 92 9.57 18.84 2.43
CA GLU A 92 8.63 18.06 3.23
C GLU A 92 7.48 18.96 3.71
N ARG A 93 6.24 18.48 3.49
CA ARG A 93 5.01 19.10 4.02
C ARG A 93 4.60 18.45 5.32
N TRP A 94 4.66 17.13 5.39
CA TRP A 94 4.46 16.33 6.58
C TRP A 94 5.05 14.94 6.42
N HIS A 95 5.25 14.24 7.53
CA HIS A 95 5.48 12.80 7.54
C HIS A 95 4.70 12.11 8.65
N PHE A 96 4.48 10.82 8.46
CA PHE A 96 3.89 9.93 9.45
C PHE A 96 4.85 8.74 9.67
N ASP A 97 5.05 8.37 10.95
CA ASP A 97 5.85 7.19 11.33
C ASP A 97 4.95 6.18 12.04
N PRO A 98 4.68 5.00 11.43
CA PRO A 98 3.89 3.93 12.03
C PRO A 98 4.62 3.23 13.19
N ARG A 99 5.89 3.54 13.42
CA ARG A 99 6.74 2.92 14.45
C ARG A 99 6.82 1.40 14.33
N VAL A 100 7.05 0.91 13.12
CA VAL A 100 7.32 -0.50 12.86
C VAL A 100 8.51 -0.97 13.70
N SER A 101 8.40 -2.14 14.32
CA SER A 101 9.51 -2.73 15.07
C SER A 101 10.67 -3.04 14.15
N ARG A 102 11.84 -2.56 14.49
CA ARG A 102 13.07 -2.76 13.71
C ARG A 102 13.86 -4.00 14.16
N SER A 103 13.56 -4.52 15.34
CA SER A 103 14.17 -5.74 15.90
C SER A 103 13.36 -7.01 15.61
N THR A 104 12.13 -6.87 15.13
CA THR A 104 11.34 -8.01 14.70
C THR A 104 11.95 -8.62 13.44
N GLU A 105 12.06 -9.93 13.40
CA GLU A 105 12.53 -10.67 12.23
C GLU A 105 11.40 -10.77 11.20
N PHE A 106 11.29 -9.74 10.37
CA PHE A 106 10.47 -9.77 9.17
C PHE A 106 11.26 -10.37 8.01
N GLY A 107 10.57 -10.94 7.03
CA GLY A 107 11.19 -11.57 5.87
C GLY A 107 11.78 -10.55 4.90
N ASP A 108 11.11 -9.41 4.69
CA ASP A 108 11.53 -8.42 3.69
C ASP A 108 11.12 -7.01 4.11
N PHE A 109 12.08 -6.20 4.58
CA PHE A 109 11.82 -4.79 4.86
C PHE A 109 11.71 -3.98 3.56
N ALA A 110 10.59 -4.17 2.87
CA ALA A 110 10.21 -3.44 1.67
C ALA A 110 8.81 -2.86 1.80
N ASN A 111 8.58 -1.72 1.15
CA ASN A 111 7.24 -1.15 0.95
C ASN A 111 7.23 -0.45 -0.40
N ARG A 112 6.29 -0.83 -1.28
CA ARG A 112 6.28 -0.42 -2.69
C ARG A 112 5.41 0.79 -2.97
N GLY A 113 4.73 1.34 -1.95
CA GLY A 113 3.98 2.57 -2.14
C GLY A 113 2.75 2.73 -1.26
N VAL A 114 1.99 3.73 -1.62
CA VAL A 114 0.73 4.12 -0.99
C VAL A 114 -0.40 4.14 -2.01
N ALA A 115 -1.64 4.19 -1.55
CA ALA A 115 -2.79 4.45 -2.41
C ALA A 115 -3.53 5.72 -1.99
N LEU A 116 -4.18 6.38 -2.93
CA LEU A 116 -4.98 7.59 -2.69
C LEU A 116 -6.46 7.30 -2.89
N TRP A 117 -7.30 7.92 -2.08
CA TRP A 117 -8.74 7.90 -2.24
C TRP A 117 -9.37 9.23 -1.86
N LEU A 118 -10.21 9.75 -2.76
CA LEU A 118 -11.02 10.93 -2.51
C LEU A 118 -12.47 10.50 -2.23
N ASP A 119 -12.96 10.84 -1.05
CA ASP A 119 -14.37 10.68 -0.71
C ASP A 119 -15.22 11.74 -1.43
N SER A 120 -15.81 11.35 -2.55
CA SER A 120 -16.66 12.26 -3.34
C SER A 120 -17.95 12.67 -2.64
N ALA A 121 -18.33 11.99 -1.56
CA ALA A 121 -19.50 12.34 -0.75
C ALA A 121 -19.15 13.30 0.41
N ALA A 122 -17.86 13.49 0.72
CA ALA A 122 -17.45 14.44 1.73
C ALA A 122 -17.48 15.88 1.20
N ALA A 123 -17.87 16.83 2.06
CA ALA A 123 -17.77 18.23 1.71
C ALA A 123 -16.31 18.66 1.50
N PRO A 124 -16.02 19.62 0.61
CA PRO A 124 -14.67 20.12 0.41
C PRO A 124 -14.04 20.64 1.72
N GLY A 125 -12.77 20.29 1.94
CA GLY A 125 -12.01 20.74 3.12
C GLY A 125 -12.30 19.99 4.42
N ILE A 126 -13.19 19.00 4.41
CA ILE A 126 -13.39 18.13 5.57
C ILE A 126 -12.17 17.22 5.75
N ALA A 127 -11.72 17.07 6.99
CA ALA A 127 -10.63 16.16 7.34
C ALA A 127 -10.94 14.73 6.84
N CYS A 128 -9.91 14.08 6.31
CA CYS A 128 -10.02 12.74 5.73
C CYS A 128 -10.94 12.61 4.50
N ALA A 129 -11.30 13.71 3.84
CA ALA A 129 -11.95 13.67 2.54
C ALA A 129 -11.02 13.11 1.45
N LEU A 130 -9.75 13.49 1.48
CA LEU A 130 -8.68 12.85 0.71
C LEU A 130 -7.80 12.03 1.65
N ARG A 131 -7.61 10.75 1.34
CA ARG A 131 -6.87 9.80 2.18
C ARG A 131 -5.67 9.21 1.47
N VAL A 132 -4.64 8.96 2.25
CA VAL A 132 -3.50 8.11 1.89
C VAL A 132 -3.65 6.80 2.67
N PHE A 133 -3.61 5.68 1.96
CA PHE A 133 -3.55 4.36 2.56
C PHE A 133 -2.15 3.79 2.44
N VAL A 134 -1.64 3.24 3.52
CA VAL A 134 -0.39 2.47 3.55
C VAL A 134 -0.63 1.14 4.26
N ALA A 135 -0.15 0.06 3.66
CA ALA A 135 -0.05 -1.23 4.32
C ALA A 135 1.39 -1.40 4.82
N THR A 136 1.56 -1.78 6.08
CA THR A 136 2.88 -1.87 6.72
C THR A 136 3.30 -3.32 6.90
N ILE A 137 4.60 -3.57 6.92
CA ILE A 137 5.17 -4.92 7.05
C ILE A 137 4.66 -5.67 8.29
N ASP A 138 4.33 -4.95 9.36
CA ASP A 138 3.73 -5.49 10.58
C ASP A 138 2.19 -5.63 10.46
N THR A 139 1.68 -5.68 9.22
CA THR A 139 0.31 -6.07 8.87
C THR A 139 -0.79 -5.11 9.35
N ARG A 140 -0.52 -3.82 9.32
CA ARG A 140 -1.53 -2.78 9.55
C ARG A 140 -1.89 -2.09 8.24
N LEU A 141 -3.18 -1.95 7.98
CA LEU A 141 -3.68 -1.02 6.96
C LEU A 141 -4.04 0.30 7.66
N ILE A 142 -3.32 1.36 7.29
CA ILE A 142 -3.44 2.67 7.94
C ILE A 142 -4.03 3.67 6.95
N SER A 143 -5.01 4.45 7.40
CA SER A 143 -5.62 5.55 6.66
C SER A 143 -5.21 6.88 7.25
N LEU A 144 -4.57 7.72 6.44
CA LEU A 144 -4.09 9.06 6.82
C LEU A 144 -4.87 10.14 6.06
N ASP A 145 -5.10 11.26 6.69
CA ASP A 145 -5.52 12.48 6.02
C ASP A 145 -4.38 12.95 5.10
N ALA A 146 -4.65 13.09 3.81
CA ALA A 146 -3.63 13.43 2.83
C ALA A 146 -3.06 14.85 2.98
N THR A 147 -3.78 15.74 3.67
CA THR A 147 -3.35 17.11 3.90
C THR A 147 -2.42 17.24 5.10
N THR A 148 -2.65 16.45 6.16
CA THR A 148 -1.98 16.62 7.46
C THR A 148 -1.11 15.43 7.87
N GLY A 149 -1.28 14.26 7.26
CA GLY A 149 -0.63 13.02 7.70
C GLY A 149 -1.22 12.41 8.98
N THR A 150 -2.29 12.99 9.51
CA THR A 150 -2.93 12.50 10.74
C THR A 150 -3.78 11.25 10.43
N PRO A 151 -3.75 10.19 11.28
CA PRO A 151 -4.63 9.05 11.11
C PRO A 151 -6.12 9.43 11.11
N CYS A 152 -6.87 8.87 10.16
CA CYS A 152 -8.30 9.11 10.01
C CYS A 152 -9.08 8.28 11.05
N ALA A 153 -9.41 8.87 12.19
CA ALA A 153 -9.97 8.19 13.37
C ALA A 153 -11.24 7.35 13.09
N GLY A 154 -12.01 7.68 12.06
CA GLY A 154 -13.19 6.92 11.63
C GLY A 154 -12.89 5.67 10.80
N PHE A 155 -11.62 5.35 10.54
CA PHE A 155 -11.20 4.15 9.81
C PHE A 155 -10.67 3.11 10.79
N GLY A 156 -11.28 1.92 10.84
CA GLY A 156 -10.91 0.86 11.76
C GLY A 156 -10.85 1.34 13.22
N GLU A 157 -9.82 0.92 13.92
CA GLU A 157 -9.53 1.46 15.25
C GLU A 157 -8.55 2.62 15.15
N ARG A 158 -9.04 3.86 15.32
CA ARG A 158 -8.24 5.10 15.30
C ARG A 158 -7.35 5.27 14.05
N GLY A 159 -7.87 4.91 12.90
CA GLY A 159 -7.16 5.02 11.62
C GLY A 159 -6.46 3.75 11.17
N VAL A 160 -6.63 2.64 11.86
CA VAL A 160 -5.89 1.39 11.63
C VAL A 160 -6.83 0.19 11.57
N VAL A 161 -6.60 -0.70 10.61
CA VAL A 161 -7.14 -2.05 10.54
C VAL A 161 -6.00 -3.05 10.71
N GLN A 162 -6.17 -4.03 11.59
CA GLN A 162 -5.22 -5.13 11.78
C GLN A 162 -5.48 -6.22 10.74
N LEU A 163 -4.52 -6.42 9.84
CA LEU A 163 -4.70 -7.35 8.72
C LEU A 163 -4.49 -8.83 9.10
N ARG A 164 -3.99 -9.12 10.29
CA ARG A 164 -3.93 -10.49 10.82
C ARG A 164 -5.27 -10.99 11.32
N ASP A 165 -6.15 -10.06 11.69
CA ASP A 165 -7.44 -10.43 12.27
C ASP A 165 -8.35 -11.04 11.22
N GLY A 166 -9.00 -12.13 11.58
CA GLY A 166 -9.97 -12.82 10.72
C GLY A 166 -9.40 -13.63 9.57
N LEU A 167 -8.07 -13.82 9.50
CA LEU A 167 -7.48 -14.76 8.56
C LEU A 167 -7.92 -16.19 8.87
N ARG A 168 -8.22 -16.98 7.83
CA ARG A 168 -8.61 -18.39 7.98
C ARG A 168 -7.52 -19.21 8.68
N ASN A 169 -6.27 -19.00 8.29
CA ASN A 169 -5.12 -19.57 8.96
C ASN A 169 -4.18 -18.44 9.40
N PRO A 170 -4.18 -18.09 10.69
CA PRO A 170 -3.37 -16.98 11.18
C PRO A 170 -1.86 -17.31 11.15
N PRO A 171 -0.99 -16.31 11.01
CA PRO A 171 0.46 -16.52 11.05
C PRO A 171 0.93 -16.94 12.44
N ALA A 172 1.90 -17.88 12.51
CA ALA A 172 2.50 -18.29 13.75
C ALA A 172 3.57 -17.30 14.28
N ASN A 173 4.15 -16.50 13.38
CA ASN A 173 5.15 -15.48 13.70
C ASN A 173 5.07 -14.28 12.75
N ALA A 174 5.92 -13.28 12.98
CA ALA A 174 5.86 -12.03 12.24
C ALA A 174 6.22 -12.16 10.75
N SER A 175 7.15 -13.05 10.41
CA SER A 175 7.62 -13.23 9.03
C SER A 175 6.73 -14.11 8.16
N GLU A 176 5.63 -14.64 8.69
CA GLU A 176 4.73 -15.50 7.91
C GLU A 176 3.65 -14.76 7.14
N TYR A 177 3.38 -13.52 7.52
CA TYR A 177 2.37 -12.70 6.87
C TYR A 177 2.78 -11.24 6.97
N GLU A 178 3.06 -10.62 5.86
CA GLU A 178 3.60 -9.28 5.73
C GLU A 178 2.88 -8.51 4.62
N GLU A 179 2.99 -7.18 4.64
CA GLU A 179 2.48 -6.31 3.61
C GLU A 179 3.63 -5.51 3.00
N THR A 180 4.01 -5.84 1.79
CA THR A 180 5.08 -5.16 1.05
C THR A 180 4.57 -4.40 -0.17
N SER A 181 3.38 -4.75 -0.66
CA SER A 181 2.74 -4.11 -1.82
C SER A 181 1.86 -2.93 -1.42
N PRO A 182 1.72 -1.92 -2.29
CA PRO A 182 0.79 -0.83 -2.03
C PRO A 182 -0.65 -1.36 -2.07
N PRO A 183 -1.55 -0.84 -1.22
CA PRO A 183 -2.98 -1.08 -1.37
C PRO A 183 -3.47 -0.57 -2.74
N THR A 184 -4.58 -1.11 -3.21
CA THR A 184 -5.29 -0.59 -4.39
C THR A 184 -6.68 -0.14 -3.99
N VAL A 185 -7.14 1.02 -4.49
CA VAL A 185 -8.50 1.49 -4.19
C VAL A 185 -9.36 1.46 -5.44
N VAL A 186 -10.48 0.74 -5.35
CA VAL A 186 -11.47 0.61 -6.42
C VAL A 186 -12.87 0.81 -5.85
N SER A 187 -13.62 1.75 -6.41
CA SER A 187 -15.02 2.01 -6.04
C SER A 187 -15.26 2.16 -4.53
N GLY A 188 -14.34 2.83 -3.81
CA GLY A 188 -14.46 3.03 -2.37
C GLY A 188 -14.12 1.80 -1.53
N VAL A 189 -13.46 0.81 -2.12
CA VAL A 189 -12.93 -0.37 -1.43
C VAL A 189 -11.41 -0.35 -1.53
N VAL A 190 -10.74 -0.45 -0.39
CA VAL A 190 -9.28 -0.64 -0.30
C VAL A 190 -9.00 -2.13 -0.36
N VAL A 191 -8.29 -2.55 -1.38
CA VAL A 191 -7.92 -3.95 -1.61
C VAL A 191 -6.47 -4.15 -1.18
N VAL A 192 -6.22 -5.18 -0.39
CA VAL A 192 -4.89 -5.62 0.04
C VAL A 192 -4.71 -7.10 -0.23
N GLY A 193 -3.53 -7.47 -0.67
CA GLY A 193 -3.03 -8.85 -0.67
C GLY A 193 -2.09 -9.05 0.51
N SER A 194 -1.14 -9.96 0.38
CA SER A 194 -0.14 -10.20 1.42
C SER A 194 1.07 -10.93 0.85
N ALA A 195 2.22 -10.79 1.51
CA ALA A 195 3.35 -11.68 1.33
C ALA A 195 3.29 -12.74 2.43
N VAL A 196 3.18 -14.02 2.04
CA VAL A 196 3.15 -15.14 2.98
C VAL A 196 4.37 -16.01 2.81
N ALA A 197 4.89 -16.59 3.90
CA ALA A 197 6.09 -17.42 3.90
C ALA A 197 5.81 -18.85 3.41
N ASP A 198 5.15 -18.99 2.28
CA ASP A 198 4.77 -20.27 1.68
C ASP A 198 5.97 -21.09 1.15
N ASN A 199 7.11 -20.45 0.92
CA ASN A 199 8.36 -21.12 0.57
C ASN A 199 8.90 -22.04 1.69
N ASN A 200 8.48 -21.82 2.94
CA ASN A 200 9.04 -22.49 4.10
C ASN A 200 8.23 -23.71 4.52
N ARG A 201 6.90 -23.66 4.34
CA ARG A 201 6.01 -24.73 4.79
C ARG A 201 4.63 -24.68 4.13
N ILE A 202 3.99 -25.83 4.06
CA ILE A 202 2.65 -26.00 3.46
C ILE A 202 1.48 -25.55 4.36
N ASN A 203 1.75 -25.21 5.61
CA ASN A 203 0.77 -24.70 6.59
C ASN A 203 1.12 -23.28 7.02
N ALA A 204 1.51 -22.45 6.08
CA ALA A 204 1.74 -21.02 6.29
C ALA A 204 0.44 -20.27 6.58
N ALA A 205 0.51 -18.99 6.87
CA ALA A 205 -0.68 -18.14 6.94
C ALA A 205 -1.48 -18.19 5.64
N SER A 206 -2.79 -18.00 5.69
CA SER A 206 -3.60 -17.89 4.47
C SER A 206 -3.36 -16.55 3.77
N GLY A 207 -3.07 -16.59 2.46
CA GLY A 207 -2.79 -15.43 1.63
C GLY A 207 -4.06 -14.85 1.01
N GLU A 208 -5.04 -14.51 1.80
CA GLU A 208 -6.31 -13.98 1.35
C GLU A 208 -6.17 -12.56 0.80
N VAL A 209 -6.81 -12.30 -0.34
CA VAL A 209 -7.03 -10.93 -0.81
C VAL A 209 -8.30 -10.39 -0.17
N ARG A 210 -8.21 -9.22 0.45
CA ARG A 210 -9.34 -8.65 1.21
C ARG A 210 -9.65 -7.23 0.80
N GLY A 211 -10.94 -6.92 0.75
CA GLY A 211 -11.46 -5.59 0.46
C GLY A 211 -12.08 -4.95 1.68
N PHE A 212 -11.64 -3.76 2.01
CA PHE A 212 -12.12 -2.96 3.14
C PHE A 212 -12.80 -1.68 2.66
N ASP A 213 -13.86 -1.28 3.31
CA ASP A 213 -14.50 0.01 3.03
C ASP A 213 -13.51 1.16 3.26
N ALA A 214 -13.30 1.99 2.24
CA ALA A 214 -12.29 3.05 2.29
C ALA A 214 -12.60 4.16 3.31
N ARG A 215 -13.87 4.30 3.75
CA ARG A 215 -14.27 5.30 4.74
C ARG A 215 -14.15 4.76 6.14
N THR A 216 -14.61 3.53 6.37
CA THR A 216 -14.80 2.97 7.72
C THR A 216 -13.77 1.91 8.10
N GLY A 217 -13.07 1.30 7.13
CA GLY A 217 -12.20 0.15 7.38
C GLY A 217 -12.94 -1.17 7.62
N ALA A 218 -14.27 -1.19 7.49
CA ALA A 218 -15.04 -2.42 7.63
C ALA A 218 -14.70 -3.41 6.50
N LEU A 219 -14.50 -4.67 6.84
CA LEU A 219 -14.30 -5.74 5.86
C LEU A 219 -15.55 -5.88 4.99
N ARG A 220 -15.38 -5.81 3.68
CA ARG A 220 -16.44 -5.93 2.68
C ARG A 220 -16.50 -7.33 2.07
N TRP A 221 -15.34 -7.90 1.79
CA TRP A 221 -15.21 -9.21 1.19
C TRP A 221 -13.80 -9.78 1.42
N THR A 222 -13.73 -11.10 1.35
CA THR A 222 -12.49 -11.89 1.36
C THR A 222 -12.52 -12.84 0.17
N TRP A 223 -11.39 -12.97 -0.50
CA TRP A 223 -11.17 -13.98 -1.52
C TRP A 223 -9.92 -14.78 -1.16
N ASP A 224 -10.08 -16.10 -0.98
CA ASP A 224 -8.96 -17.02 -0.76
C ASP A 224 -8.54 -17.60 -2.11
N PRO A 225 -7.28 -17.40 -2.56
CA PRO A 225 -6.80 -17.97 -3.80
C PRO A 225 -6.71 -19.50 -3.74
N VAL A 226 -6.66 -20.09 -2.54
CA VAL A 226 -6.71 -21.55 -2.33
C VAL A 226 -8.15 -21.94 -2.05
N PRO A 227 -8.85 -22.60 -2.99
CA PRO A 227 -10.26 -22.93 -2.84
C PRO A 227 -10.47 -23.88 -1.65
N GLN A 228 -11.38 -23.50 -0.76
CA GLN A 228 -11.69 -24.29 0.44
C GLN A 228 -12.97 -25.10 0.28
N ASP A 229 -13.83 -24.71 -0.64
CA ASP A 229 -15.10 -25.39 -0.92
C ASP A 229 -14.99 -26.23 -2.18
N SER A 230 -15.26 -27.52 -2.07
CA SER A 230 -15.24 -28.46 -3.19
C SER A 230 -16.30 -28.15 -4.26
N THR A 231 -17.29 -27.32 -3.96
CA THR A 231 -18.30 -26.85 -4.92
C THR A 231 -17.80 -25.72 -5.80
N GLU A 232 -16.75 -25.02 -5.41
CA GLU A 232 -16.14 -23.97 -6.22
C GLU A 232 -15.52 -24.52 -7.50
N PRO A 233 -15.76 -23.91 -8.67
CA PRO A 233 -15.17 -24.37 -9.93
C PRO A 233 -13.65 -24.49 -9.90
N ALA A 234 -12.96 -23.60 -9.15
CA ALA A 234 -11.51 -23.60 -8.99
C ALA A 234 -11.00 -24.89 -8.31
N SER A 235 -11.76 -25.48 -7.38
CA SER A 235 -11.35 -26.68 -6.64
C SER A 235 -11.15 -27.90 -7.53
N ARG A 236 -11.74 -27.92 -8.75
CA ARG A 236 -11.57 -29.01 -9.71
C ARG A 236 -10.11 -29.22 -10.19
N THR A 237 -9.31 -28.18 -10.12
CA THR A 237 -7.90 -28.19 -10.52
C THR A 237 -6.96 -28.36 -9.32
N TRP A 238 -7.46 -28.22 -8.10
CA TRP A 238 -6.72 -28.41 -6.86
C TRP A 238 -6.97 -29.80 -6.32
N ILE A 239 -6.04 -30.73 -6.58
CA ILE A 239 -6.17 -32.13 -6.22
C ILE A 239 -5.01 -32.58 -5.32
N GLY A 240 -5.25 -33.62 -4.52
CA GLY A 240 -4.27 -34.25 -3.67
C GLY A 240 -4.38 -33.80 -2.18
N PRO A 241 -3.53 -34.37 -1.31
CA PRO A 241 -3.68 -34.25 0.15
C PRO A 241 -3.44 -32.81 0.68
N ASN A 242 -2.83 -31.95 -0.11
CA ASN A 242 -2.51 -30.56 0.26
C ASN A 242 -3.39 -29.53 -0.47
N ALA A 243 -4.42 -29.98 -1.20
CA ALA A 243 -5.21 -29.11 -2.07
C ALA A 243 -5.94 -27.97 -1.36
N HIS A 244 -6.24 -28.11 -0.07
CA HIS A 244 -6.95 -27.09 0.72
C HIS A 244 -6.08 -26.50 1.84
N ARG A 245 -4.77 -26.67 1.73
CA ARG A 245 -3.85 -26.04 2.68
C ARG A 245 -3.61 -24.58 2.33
N THR A 246 -2.78 -23.95 3.12
CA THR A 246 -2.48 -22.55 2.93
C THR A 246 -1.55 -22.32 1.74
N GLY A 247 -1.59 -21.17 1.21
CA GLY A 247 -0.77 -20.71 0.11
C GLY A 247 -1.14 -19.30 -0.25
N ALA A 248 -0.44 -18.82 -1.19
CA ALA A 248 -0.17 -17.45 -1.42
C ALA A 248 -1.20 -16.73 -2.27
N ALA A 249 -1.46 -15.50 -1.89
CA ALA A 249 -1.54 -14.41 -2.84
C ALA A 249 -0.28 -13.56 -2.63
N ASN A 250 0.76 -13.89 -3.34
CA ASN A 250 2.02 -13.15 -3.28
C ASN A 250 2.10 -12.19 -4.47
#